data_388e7254dde73d323aaca1d26ad7567b
#
_entry.id   388e7254dde73d323aaca1d26ad7567b
#
_cell.length_a   1.000
_cell.length_b   1.000
_cell.length_c   1.000
_cell.angle_alpha   90.00
_cell.angle_beta   90.00
_cell.angle_gamma   90.00
#
_symmetry.space_group_name_H-M   'P 1'
#
loop_
_entity.id
_entity.type
_entity.pdbx_description
1 polymer ?
#
loop_
_entity_poly.entity_id
_entity_poly.type
_entity_poly.pdbx_seq_one_letter_code
_entity_poly.pdbx_strand_id
1 'polypeptide(L)'
;KKFLTYEKILQKKIGSLNFSYRIIDVPTGQIKYSSKVNLEIDVKKQNQPVPYLFSITAKNAGLEIMYAIYPILVEKIEDGMLFLGQGGNQIKIDDDFTIYERTDTKIKDSYTGETLGNVEKVVGKAKIVDSNSKFSVAEIIEQKYDLSENFKPRKYMVKPIKKVKKNKSSSKTKKKKKAIDQEW
;
A
#
# COMPACT_ATOMS: atom_id res chain seq x y z
N LYS A 1 26.81 -17.93 43.63
CA LYS A 1 26.85 -16.92 42.55
C LYS A 1 25.43 -16.36 42.39
N LYS A 2 25.26 -15.05 42.74
CA LYS A 2 23.98 -14.37 42.48
C LYS A 2 23.99 -13.89 41.03
N PHE A 3 23.00 -14.36 40.24
CA PHE A 3 22.75 -13.84 38.90
C PHE A 3 21.84 -12.62 39.00
N LEU A 4 22.32 -11.46 38.58
CA LEU A 4 21.51 -10.25 38.45
C LEU A 4 20.76 -10.35 37.10
N THR A 5 19.43 -10.46 37.14
CA THR A 5 18.58 -10.41 35.96
C THR A 5 18.21 -8.94 35.69
N TYR A 6 18.62 -8.39 34.56
CA TYR A 6 18.23 -7.05 34.13
C TYR A 6 17.03 -7.14 33.21
N GLU A 7 15.93 -6.50 33.58
CA GLU A 7 14.82 -6.26 32.68
C GLU A 7 15.07 -5.02 31.84
N LYS A 8 15.19 -5.18 30.53
CA LYS A 8 15.32 -4.08 29.59
C LYS A 8 13.93 -3.55 29.24
N ILE A 9 13.52 -2.44 29.85
CA ILE A 9 12.27 -1.77 29.51
C ILE A 9 12.45 -1.02 28.18
N LEU A 10 11.78 -1.49 27.12
CA LEU A 10 11.72 -0.84 25.83
C LEU A 10 10.56 0.17 25.82
N GLN A 11 10.85 1.44 26.05
CA GLN A 11 9.88 2.52 25.88
C GLN A 11 9.73 2.89 24.41
N LYS A 12 8.51 2.81 23.88
CA LYS A 12 8.14 3.34 22.57
C LYS A 12 7.40 4.67 22.74
N LYS A 13 7.72 5.65 21.92
CA LYS A 13 6.95 6.90 21.83
C LYS A 13 6.15 6.85 20.52
N ILE A 14 4.86 6.55 20.62
CA ILE A 14 3.97 6.42 19.44
C ILE A 14 3.34 7.78 19.16
N GLY A 15 3.48 8.24 17.92
CA GLY A 15 2.71 9.34 17.38
C GLY A 15 1.65 8.78 16.43
N SER A 16 0.40 9.26 16.55
CA SER A 16 -0.69 8.89 15.66
C SER A 16 -1.33 10.11 15.03
N LEU A 17 -1.71 9.99 13.75
CA LEU A 17 -2.46 11.01 13.02
C LEU A 17 -3.50 10.32 12.16
N ASN A 18 -4.77 10.75 12.33
CA ASN A 18 -5.91 10.22 11.60
C ASN A 18 -6.67 11.38 10.96
N PHE A 19 -6.90 11.29 9.66
CA PHE A 19 -7.78 12.23 8.96
C PHE A 19 -8.47 11.57 7.78
N SER A 20 -9.55 12.18 7.31
CA SER A 20 -10.25 11.77 6.09
C SER A 20 -10.24 12.92 5.08
N TYR A 21 -10.23 12.58 3.80
CA TYR A 21 -10.32 13.55 2.73
C TYR A 21 -11.24 13.06 1.62
N ARG A 22 -11.76 14.00 0.83
CA ARG A 22 -12.62 13.74 -0.32
C ARG A 22 -12.15 14.57 -1.50
N ILE A 23 -12.19 13.98 -2.68
CA ILE A 23 -11.97 14.66 -3.96
C ILE A 23 -13.35 14.88 -4.56
N ILE A 24 -13.72 16.14 -4.79
CA ILE A 24 -15.02 16.54 -5.31
C ILE A 24 -14.82 17.09 -6.72
N ASP A 25 -15.59 16.62 -7.66
CA ASP A 25 -15.71 17.22 -8.98
C ASP A 25 -16.52 18.52 -8.87
N VAL A 26 -15.88 19.64 -9.06
CA VAL A 26 -16.47 20.97 -8.86
C VAL A 26 -17.70 21.22 -9.76
N PRO A 27 -17.68 20.89 -11.08
CA PRO A 27 -18.83 21.10 -11.95
C PRO A 27 -20.08 20.34 -11.54
N THR A 28 -19.93 19.12 -11.03
CA THR A 28 -21.06 18.24 -10.70
C THR A 28 -21.35 18.14 -9.21
N GLY A 29 -20.43 18.60 -8.34
CA GLY A 29 -20.52 18.45 -6.89
C GLY A 29 -20.34 17.01 -6.40
N GLN A 30 -19.99 16.07 -7.28
CA GLN A 30 -19.89 14.67 -6.94
C GLN A 30 -18.58 14.33 -6.24
N ILE A 31 -18.64 13.38 -5.29
CA ILE A 31 -17.45 12.82 -4.65
C ILE A 31 -16.85 11.76 -5.58
N LYS A 32 -15.73 12.08 -6.21
CA LYS A 32 -14.99 11.16 -7.09
C LYS A 32 -14.11 10.17 -6.31
N TYR A 33 -13.65 10.57 -5.14
CA TYR A 33 -12.79 9.73 -4.31
C TYR A 33 -12.90 10.14 -2.84
N SER A 34 -12.88 9.17 -1.95
CA SER A 34 -12.86 9.40 -0.50
C SER A 34 -11.93 8.38 0.14
N SER A 35 -11.09 8.83 1.06
CA SER A 35 -10.19 7.95 1.81
C SER A 35 -9.98 8.44 3.23
N LYS A 36 -9.57 7.50 4.08
CA LYS A 36 -9.17 7.75 5.46
C LYS A 36 -7.73 7.31 5.66
N VAL A 37 -6.88 8.21 6.09
CA VAL A 37 -5.47 7.95 6.41
C VAL A 37 -5.34 7.79 7.92
N ASN A 38 -4.83 6.64 8.34
CA ASN A 38 -4.48 6.36 9.72
C ASN A 38 -2.97 6.06 9.75
N LEU A 39 -2.21 6.87 10.46
CA LEU A 39 -0.77 6.69 10.61
C LEU A 39 -0.41 6.54 12.08
N GLU A 40 0.31 5.48 12.40
CA GLU A 40 0.95 5.27 13.70
C GLU A 40 2.43 4.95 13.48
N ILE A 41 3.31 5.76 14.04
CA ILE A 41 4.75 5.56 13.93
C ILE A 41 5.46 5.78 15.27
N ASP A 42 6.60 5.11 15.44
CA ASP A 42 7.49 5.36 16.56
C ASP A 42 8.28 6.66 16.31
N VAL A 43 8.02 7.66 17.11
CA VAL A 43 8.64 9.00 17.02
C VAL A 43 9.74 9.22 18.05
N LYS A 44 10.20 8.19 18.76
CA LYS A 44 11.20 8.28 19.82
C LYS A 44 12.49 8.96 19.37
N LYS A 45 12.89 8.74 18.11
CA LYS A 45 14.14 9.27 17.53
C LYS A 45 13.95 10.61 16.79
N GLN A 46 12.76 11.20 16.83
CA GLN A 46 12.45 12.41 16.09
C GLN A 46 12.59 13.65 16.99
N ASN A 47 13.39 14.61 16.56
CA ASN A 47 13.55 15.89 17.27
C ASN A 47 12.26 16.73 17.22
N GLN A 48 11.51 16.65 16.09
CA GLN A 48 10.26 17.33 15.88
C GLN A 48 9.16 16.32 15.48
N PRO A 49 8.58 15.60 16.44
CA PRO A 49 7.68 14.49 16.14
C PRO A 49 6.37 14.92 15.44
N VAL A 50 5.83 16.10 15.77
CA VAL A 50 4.58 16.59 15.17
C VAL A 50 4.77 16.99 13.70
N PRO A 51 5.71 17.88 13.32
CA PRO A 51 6.01 18.17 11.92
C PRO A 51 6.34 16.93 11.10
N TYR A 52 7.08 15.99 11.67
CA TYR A 52 7.44 14.74 11.03
C TYR A 52 6.21 13.87 10.68
N LEU A 53 5.27 13.73 11.64
CA LEU A 53 4.00 13.05 11.42
C LEU A 53 3.19 13.67 10.29
N PHE A 54 3.02 15.00 10.31
CA PHE A 54 2.30 15.71 9.26
C PHE A 54 2.95 15.52 7.89
N SER A 55 4.27 15.65 7.80
CA SER A 55 5.01 15.48 6.55
C SER A 55 4.82 14.09 5.93
N ILE A 56 4.96 13.02 6.72
CA ILE A 56 4.76 11.65 6.24
C ILE A 56 3.30 11.43 5.84
N THR A 57 2.37 11.92 6.66
CA THR A 57 0.95 11.72 6.40
C THR A 57 0.50 12.45 5.14
N ALA A 58 0.95 13.70 4.94
CA ALA A 58 0.69 14.48 3.73
C ALA A 58 1.28 13.81 2.48
N LYS A 59 2.51 13.28 2.58
CA LYS A 59 3.12 12.51 1.50
C LYS A 59 2.31 11.27 1.14
N ASN A 60 1.86 10.49 2.12
CA ASN A 60 1.06 9.29 1.87
C ASN A 60 -0.29 9.63 1.23
N ALA A 61 -0.98 10.68 1.74
CA ALA A 61 -2.22 11.15 1.16
C ALA A 61 -2.03 11.64 -0.29
N GLY A 62 -0.97 12.42 -0.54
CA GLY A 62 -0.66 12.89 -1.89
C GLY A 62 -0.41 11.75 -2.88
N LEU A 63 0.28 10.69 -2.46
CA LEU A 63 0.48 9.49 -3.27
C LEU A 63 -0.82 8.74 -3.53
N GLU A 64 -1.69 8.59 -2.52
CA GLU A 64 -3.00 7.96 -2.70
C GLU A 64 -3.87 8.74 -3.69
N ILE A 65 -3.89 10.06 -3.58
CA ILE A 65 -4.61 10.96 -4.51
C ILE A 65 -4.05 10.79 -5.93
N MET A 66 -2.73 10.82 -6.06
CA MET A 66 -2.07 10.67 -7.35
C MET A 66 -2.45 9.35 -8.02
N TYR A 67 -2.36 8.23 -7.31
CA TYR A 67 -2.71 6.91 -7.85
C TYR A 67 -4.23 6.74 -8.10
N ALA A 68 -5.09 7.47 -7.39
CA ALA A 68 -6.52 7.46 -7.64
C ALA A 68 -6.88 8.19 -8.95
N ILE A 69 -6.19 9.30 -9.25
CA ILE A 69 -6.44 10.12 -10.45
C ILE A 69 -5.64 9.60 -11.65
N TYR A 70 -4.37 9.23 -11.40
CA TYR A 70 -3.41 8.76 -12.41
C TYR A 70 -2.92 7.35 -12.03
N PRO A 71 -3.69 6.29 -12.33
CA PRO A 71 -3.26 4.93 -12.07
C PRO A 71 -2.01 4.60 -12.88
N ILE A 72 -1.12 3.81 -12.32
CA ILE A 72 0.07 3.34 -13.01
C ILE A 72 -0.33 2.32 -14.06
N LEU A 73 -0.17 2.67 -15.34
CA LEU A 73 -0.54 1.81 -16.46
C LEU A 73 0.62 0.88 -16.81
N VAL A 74 0.26 -0.33 -17.29
CA VAL A 74 1.21 -1.24 -17.92
C VAL A 74 1.28 -0.87 -19.39
N GLU A 75 2.46 -0.41 -19.83
CA GLU A 75 2.69 0.05 -21.20
C GLU A 75 3.16 -1.08 -22.12
N LYS A 76 3.85 -2.08 -21.57
CA LYS A 76 4.35 -3.25 -22.28
C LYS A 76 4.45 -4.46 -21.34
N ILE A 77 4.30 -5.65 -21.91
CA ILE A 77 4.60 -6.93 -21.24
C ILE A 77 5.54 -7.70 -22.16
N GLU A 78 6.69 -8.15 -21.62
CA GLU A 78 7.70 -8.91 -22.34
C GLU A 78 8.45 -9.82 -21.37
N ASP A 79 8.59 -11.09 -21.69
CA ASP A 79 9.36 -12.08 -20.91
C ASP A 79 8.99 -12.12 -19.41
N GLY A 80 7.71 -12.02 -19.09
CA GLY A 80 7.23 -12.01 -17.69
C GLY A 80 7.47 -10.69 -16.96
N MET A 81 7.97 -9.66 -17.65
CA MET A 81 8.19 -8.33 -17.11
C MET A 81 7.11 -7.36 -17.55
N LEU A 82 6.68 -6.52 -16.62
CA LEU A 82 5.77 -5.39 -16.85
C LEU A 82 6.58 -4.10 -16.94
N PHE A 83 6.41 -3.37 -18.03
CA PHE A 83 6.92 -2.02 -18.16
C PHE A 83 5.83 -1.04 -17.78
N LEU A 84 6.06 -0.29 -16.69
CA LEU A 84 5.10 0.61 -16.08
C LEU A 84 5.37 2.04 -16.53
N GLY A 85 4.33 2.78 -16.92
CA GLY A 85 4.43 4.16 -17.41
C GLY A 85 4.79 5.21 -16.36
N GLN A 86 5.25 4.80 -15.20
CA GLN A 86 5.73 5.67 -14.12
C GLN A 86 7.00 5.11 -13.51
N GLY A 87 7.86 6.02 -13.06
CA GLY A 87 9.11 5.71 -12.38
C GLY A 87 9.46 6.77 -11.34
N GLY A 88 10.75 6.90 -11.05
CA GLY A 88 11.29 7.91 -10.14
C GLY A 88 11.25 7.49 -8.67
N ASN A 89 11.53 8.43 -7.79
CA ASN A 89 11.76 8.18 -6.35
C ASN A 89 10.55 7.62 -5.58
N GLN A 90 9.39 7.55 -6.21
CA GLN A 90 8.15 7.12 -5.56
C GLN A 90 7.90 5.62 -5.71
N ILE A 91 8.50 5.01 -6.74
CA ILE A 91 8.46 3.58 -7.01
C ILE A 91 9.85 3.04 -6.68
N LYS A 92 9.92 2.18 -5.68
CA LYS A 92 11.19 1.62 -5.20
C LYS A 92 11.33 0.18 -5.64
N ILE A 93 12.58 -0.23 -5.86
CA ILE A 93 12.93 -1.64 -6.02
C ILE A 93 12.41 -2.40 -4.79
N ASP A 94 11.92 -3.61 -5.00
CA ASP A 94 11.25 -4.47 -4.01
C ASP A 94 9.86 -4.01 -3.52
N ASP A 95 9.28 -2.96 -4.11
CA ASP A 95 7.88 -2.65 -3.84
C ASP A 95 6.95 -3.66 -4.52
N ASP A 96 5.91 -4.09 -3.78
CA ASP A 96 4.93 -5.05 -4.25
C ASP A 96 3.70 -4.32 -4.80
N PHE A 97 3.20 -4.78 -5.95
CA PHE A 97 2.04 -4.23 -6.64
C PHE A 97 1.01 -5.31 -6.94
N THR A 98 -0.26 -4.93 -6.89
CA THR A 98 -1.36 -5.75 -7.40
C THR A 98 -1.66 -5.33 -8.83
N ILE A 99 -1.78 -6.30 -9.74
CA ILE A 99 -2.12 -6.09 -11.15
C ILE A 99 -3.63 -6.17 -11.29
N TYR A 100 -4.22 -5.15 -11.92
CA TYR A 100 -5.64 -5.05 -12.22
C TYR A 100 -5.87 -5.04 -13.73
N GLU A 101 -6.86 -5.79 -14.18
CA GLU A 101 -7.42 -5.68 -15.53
C GLU A 101 -8.59 -4.70 -15.48
N ARG A 102 -8.58 -3.71 -16.37
CA ARG A 102 -9.70 -2.81 -16.61
C ARG A 102 -10.63 -3.47 -17.63
N THR A 103 -11.88 -3.66 -17.25
CA THR A 103 -12.88 -4.20 -18.16
C THR A 103 -13.64 -3.06 -18.86
N ASP A 104 -14.27 -3.35 -19.99
CA ASP A 104 -15.12 -2.38 -20.69
C ASP A 104 -16.47 -2.19 -19.98
N THR A 105 -16.74 -2.97 -18.93
CA THR A 105 -17.96 -2.87 -18.14
C THR A 105 -17.94 -1.60 -17.31
N LYS A 106 -18.83 -0.66 -17.65
CA LYS A 106 -18.97 0.62 -16.93
C LYS A 106 -19.94 0.46 -15.78
N ILE A 107 -19.55 0.99 -14.63
CA ILE A 107 -20.45 1.18 -13.48
C ILE A 107 -21.10 2.54 -13.66
N LYS A 108 -22.44 2.57 -13.65
CA LYS A 108 -23.22 3.80 -13.75
C LYS A 108 -23.94 4.07 -12.44
N ASP A 109 -24.05 5.33 -12.07
CA ASP A 109 -24.90 5.78 -10.99
C ASP A 109 -26.38 5.56 -11.38
N SER A 110 -27.15 4.95 -10.48
CA SER A 110 -28.55 4.58 -10.76
C SER A 110 -29.47 5.80 -10.84
N TYR A 111 -29.11 6.91 -10.20
CA TYR A 111 -29.93 8.13 -10.13
C TYR A 111 -29.58 9.11 -11.24
N THR A 112 -28.29 9.32 -11.47
CA THR A 112 -27.80 10.33 -12.42
C THR A 112 -27.47 9.74 -13.81
N GLY A 113 -27.32 8.42 -13.93
CA GLY A 113 -26.85 7.75 -15.15
C GLY A 113 -25.37 8.00 -15.46
N GLU A 114 -24.67 8.74 -14.61
CA GLU A 114 -23.27 9.08 -14.82
C GLU A 114 -22.37 7.83 -14.69
N THR A 115 -21.31 7.78 -15.51
CA THR A 115 -20.33 6.70 -15.42
C THR A 115 -19.42 6.94 -14.23
N LEU A 116 -19.48 6.07 -13.22
CA LEU A 116 -18.64 6.10 -12.03
C LEU A 116 -17.24 5.50 -12.27
N GLY A 117 -17.08 4.69 -13.31
CA GLY A 117 -15.80 4.06 -13.66
C GLY A 117 -16.00 2.72 -14.37
N ASN A 118 -14.88 2.03 -14.59
CA ASN A 118 -14.88 0.68 -15.14
C ASN A 118 -14.69 -0.35 -14.02
N VAL A 119 -15.23 -1.56 -14.23
CA VAL A 119 -14.95 -2.69 -13.32
C VAL A 119 -13.48 -3.07 -13.44
N GLU A 120 -12.81 -3.20 -12.30
CA GLU A 120 -11.42 -3.63 -12.19
C GLU A 120 -11.37 -5.04 -11.58
N LYS A 121 -10.63 -5.94 -12.20
CA LYS A 121 -10.43 -7.31 -11.71
C LYS A 121 -8.98 -7.51 -11.31
N VAL A 122 -8.72 -8.07 -10.13
CA VAL A 122 -7.38 -8.49 -9.73
C VAL A 122 -6.96 -9.70 -10.54
N VAL A 123 -5.86 -9.58 -11.28
CA VAL A 123 -5.34 -10.62 -12.18
C VAL A 123 -3.97 -11.13 -11.81
N GLY A 124 -3.26 -10.45 -10.92
CA GLY A 124 -1.94 -10.90 -10.48
C GLY A 124 -1.27 -9.98 -9.48
N LYS A 125 0.00 -10.27 -9.24
CA LYS A 125 0.93 -9.48 -8.42
C LYS A 125 2.26 -9.34 -9.13
N ALA A 126 2.92 -8.23 -8.93
CA ALA A 126 4.25 -7.95 -9.46
C ALA A 126 5.13 -7.27 -8.41
N LYS A 127 6.43 -7.42 -8.57
CA LYS A 127 7.44 -6.77 -7.74
C LYS A 127 8.35 -5.91 -8.61
N ILE A 128 8.66 -4.70 -8.15
CA ILE A 128 9.58 -3.81 -8.85
C ILE A 128 11.00 -4.36 -8.79
N VAL A 129 11.60 -4.53 -9.96
CA VAL A 129 12.99 -4.98 -10.13
C VAL A 129 13.90 -3.86 -10.60
N ASP A 130 13.36 -2.86 -11.30
CA ASP A 130 14.10 -1.66 -11.72
C ASP A 130 13.21 -0.43 -11.72
N SER A 131 13.79 0.75 -11.46
CA SER A 131 13.06 2.02 -11.47
C SER A 131 13.93 3.14 -12.02
N ASN A 132 13.56 3.63 -13.19
CA ASN A 132 14.17 4.77 -13.87
C ASN A 132 13.35 6.05 -13.62
N SER A 133 13.83 7.18 -14.08
CA SER A 133 13.15 8.47 -13.88
C SER A 133 11.76 8.57 -14.54
N LYS A 134 11.52 7.83 -15.64
CA LYS A 134 10.30 7.92 -16.45
C LYS A 134 9.43 6.66 -16.39
N PHE A 135 10.03 5.49 -16.21
CA PHE A 135 9.35 4.21 -16.19
C PHE A 135 9.97 3.30 -15.12
N SER A 136 9.27 2.24 -14.76
CA SER A 136 9.78 1.18 -13.92
C SER A 136 9.47 -0.19 -14.52
N VAL A 137 10.25 -1.19 -14.11
CA VAL A 137 10.10 -2.56 -14.55
C VAL A 137 9.72 -3.40 -13.34
N ALA A 138 8.69 -4.23 -13.50
CA ALA A 138 8.24 -5.14 -12.46
C ALA A 138 8.19 -6.57 -12.99
N GLU A 139 8.67 -7.51 -12.20
CA GLU A 139 8.54 -8.94 -12.45
C GLU A 139 7.18 -9.43 -12.00
N ILE A 140 6.50 -10.23 -12.84
CA ILE A 140 5.23 -10.88 -12.48
C ILE A 140 5.53 -12.02 -11.52
N ILE A 141 5.03 -11.92 -10.25
CA ILE A 141 5.20 -12.97 -9.24
C ILE A 141 4.05 -13.97 -9.30
N GLU A 142 2.84 -13.46 -9.54
CA GLU A 142 1.62 -14.24 -9.54
C GLU A 142 0.69 -13.72 -10.64
N GLN A 143 0.15 -14.61 -11.47
CA GLN A 143 -0.85 -14.26 -12.47
C GLN A 143 -1.92 -15.37 -12.58
N LYS A 144 -3.17 -14.97 -12.82
CA LYS A 144 -4.30 -15.90 -12.98
C LYS A 144 -4.33 -16.56 -14.36
N TYR A 145 -3.77 -15.90 -15.36
CA TYR A 145 -3.65 -16.31 -16.75
C TYR A 145 -2.52 -15.52 -17.40
N ASP A 146 -2.06 -15.94 -18.56
CA ASP A 146 -1.02 -15.22 -19.28
C ASP A 146 -1.51 -13.82 -19.72
N LEU A 147 -0.93 -12.80 -19.11
CA LEU A 147 -1.29 -11.41 -19.37
C LEU A 147 -0.77 -10.91 -20.73
N SER A 148 0.23 -11.58 -21.31
CA SER A 148 0.84 -11.20 -22.58
C SER A 148 -0.03 -11.54 -23.79
N GLU A 149 -0.76 -12.66 -23.75
CA GLU A 149 -1.58 -13.15 -24.87
C GLU A 149 -2.66 -12.15 -25.32
N ASN A 150 -3.24 -11.41 -24.37
CA ASN A 150 -4.33 -10.46 -24.63
C ASN A 150 -3.96 -9.03 -24.24
N PHE A 151 -2.67 -8.69 -24.28
CA PHE A 151 -2.21 -7.35 -23.95
C PHE A 151 -2.75 -6.32 -24.95
N LYS A 152 -3.31 -5.25 -24.39
CA LYS A 152 -3.68 -4.02 -25.11
C LYS A 152 -3.23 -2.82 -24.27
N PRO A 153 -2.80 -1.71 -24.88
CA PRO A 153 -2.48 -0.50 -24.14
C PRO A 153 -3.62 -0.07 -23.21
N ARG A 154 -3.28 0.32 -21.98
CA ARG A 154 -4.22 0.76 -20.92
C ARG A 154 -5.19 -0.32 -20.41
N LYS A 155 -5.08 -1.58 -20.84
CA LYS A 155 -5.90 -2.68 -20.33
C LYS A 155 -5.53 -3.05 -18.89
N TYR A 156 -4.23 -3.05 -18.60
CA TYR A 156 -3.72 -3.39 -17.27
C TYR A 156 -3.17 -2.17 -16.55
N MET A 157 -3.36 -2.15 -15.24
CA MET A 157 -2.78 -1.16 -14.35
C MET A 157 -2.31 -1.81 -13.07
N VAL A 158 -1.43 -1.14 -12.34
CA VAL A 158 -0.93 -1.64 -11.07
C VAL A 158 -1.22 -0.63 -9.95
N LYS A 159 -1.50 -1.17 -8.76
CA LYS A 159 -1.68 -0.38 -7.53
C LYS A 159 -0.74 -0.92 -6.45
N PRO A 160 -0.06 -0.06 -5.69
CA PRO A 160 0.85 -0.50 -4.63
C PRO A 160 0.10 -1.27 -3.55
N ILE A 161 0.68 -2.37 -3.09
CA ILE A 161 0.17 -3.11 -1.95
C ILE A 161 0.54 -2.32 -0.69
N LYS A 162 -0.48 -1.82 0.03
CA LYS A 162 -0.26 -1.17 1.33
C LYS A 162 0.32 -2.22 2.29
N LYS A 163 1.61 -2.09 2.61
CA LYS A 163 2.24 -2.91 3.66
C LYS A 163 1.60 -2.52 5.00
N VAL A 164 0.54 -3.23 5.41
CA VAL A 164 0.05 -3.15 6.77
C VAL A 164 1.17 -3.68 7.65
N LYS A 165 1.87 -2.78 8.35
CA LYS A 165 2.82 -3.19 9.39
C LYS A 165 2.00 -3.95 10.41
N LYS A 166 1.99 -5.30 10.32
CA LYS A 166 1.46 -6.14 11.41
C LYS A 166 2.26 -5.78 12.63
N ASN A 167 1.65 -5.02 13.53
CA ASN A 167 2.15 -4.87 14.87
C ASN A 167 2.31 -6.29 15.42
N LYS A 168 3.55 -6.77 15.53
CA LYS A 168 3.86 -7.95 16.33
C LYS A 168 3.60 -7.56 17.79
N SER A 169 2.33 -7.42 18.15
CA SER A 169 1.90 -7.29 19.53
C SER A 169 1.77 -8.70 20.08
N SER A 170 2.69 -9.02 20.98
CA SER A 170 2.49 -9.92 22.13
C SER A 170 1.85 -11.30 21.89
N SER A 171 2.66 -12.26 21.48
CA SER A 171 2.40 -13.66 21.82
C SER A 171 3.63 -14.34 22.45
N LYS A 172 4.25 -13.68 23.44
CA LYS A 172 5.28 -14.30 24.30
C LYS A 172 5.00 -14.07 25.77
N THR A 173 3.79 -14.41 26.20
CA THR A 173 3.48 -14.45 27.64
C THR A 173 2.52 -15.60 27.94
N LYS A 174 2.88 -16.83 27.56
CA LYS A 174 2.23 -18.05 28.09
C LYS A 174 3.11 -19.28 27.87
N LYS A 175 4.32 -19.27 28.46
CA LYS A 175 5.09 -20.52 28.69
C LYS A 175 6.12 -20.28 29.79
N LYS A 176 5.66 -20.00 31.01
CA LYS A 176 6.44 -20.20 32.26
C LYS A 176 5.52 -20.16 33.46
N LYS A 177 4.58 -21.14 33.54
CA LYS A 177 3.92 -21.55 34.76
C LYS A 177 3.58 -23.03 34.65
N LYS A 178 4.60 -23.88 34.74
CA LYS A 178 4.48 -25.32 35.08
C LYS A 178 5.89 -25.86 35.30
N ALA A 179 6.45 -25.58 36.43
CA ALA A 179 7.56 -26.33 37.01
C ALA A 179 7.88 -25.76 38.42
N ILE A 180 6.94 -25.76 39.31
CA ILE A 180 7.18 -25.73 40.78
C ILE A 180 5.92 -26.38 41.36
N ASP A 181 5.95 -27.67 41.46
CA ASP A 181 5.14 -28.49 42.41
C ASP A 181 5.48 -29.94 42.11
N GLN A 182 6.63 -30.35 42.64
CA GLN A 182 6.96 -31.72 42.99
C GLN A 182 8.30 -31.67 43.72
N GLU A 183 8.18 -31.59 45.03
CA GLU A 183 9.05 -32.22 45.99
C GLU A 183 8.53 -31.82 47.40
N TRP A 184 7.74 -32.70 47.93
CA TRP A 184 7.71 -33.29 49.31
C TRP A 184 6.52 -34.21 49.41
#